data_587d7505ddd27cbce0e7a7ba7c2f9aa0
#
_entry.id   587d7505ddd27cbce0e7a7ba7c2f9aa0
#
_cell.length_a   1.000
_cell.length_b   1.000
_cell.length_c   1.000
_cell.angle_alpha   90.00
_cell.angle_beta   90.00
_cell.angle_gamma   90.00
#
_symmetry.space_group_name_H-M   'P 1'
#
loop_
_entity.id
_entity.type
_entity.pdbx_description
1 polymer ?
#
loop_
_entity_poly.entity_id
_entity_poly.type
_entity_poly.pdbx_seq_one_letter_code
_entity_poly.pdbx_strand_id
1 'polypeptide(L)'
;ICQYSLDHVLEEIGRAVEVGIKGILLFGIPVHKDEVGSEAYDEKGVVCRAIRLIKDAYPEFVIMADVCLCEYTSHGHCGLVKDGIILNDETLPLLAKASVAYAKAGADIIAPSDMMDKRVEAIRNALDEAGLVNIPICSYSAKFASGYYGPFRDAAHSAPGFGDRKTY
;
A
#
# COMPACT_ATOMS: atom_id res chain seq x y z
N ILE A 1 -6.31 12.03 -11.07
CA ILE A 1 -6.40 10.92 -10.11
C ILE A 1 -7.48 11.27 -9.11
N CYS A 2 -8.45 10.38 -8.92
CA CYS A 2 -9.54 10.59 -7.98
C CYS A 2 -9.20 9.96 -6.63
N GLN A 3 -9.71 10.56 -5.56
CA GLN A 3 -9.69 10.02 -4.19
C GLN A 3 -11.14 9.75 -3.79
N TYR A 4 -11.37 8.64 -3.13
CA TYR A 4 -12.69 8.23 -2.66
C TYR A 4 -12.63 7.96 -1.16
N SER A 5 -13.60 8.51 -0.43
CA SER A 5 -13.82 8.13 0.95
C SER A 5 -14.53 6.77 1.02
N LEU A 6 -14.52 6.14 2.20
CA LEU A 6 -15.12 4.81 2.38
C LEU A 6 -16.62 4.74 2.05
N ASP A 7 -17.34 5.83 2.26
CA ASP A 7 -18.77 5.95 1.96
C ASP A 7 -19.06 6.08 0.45
N HIS A 8 -18.07 6.45 -0.37
CA HIS A 8 -18.20 6.59 -1.82
C HIS A 8 -17.45 5.52 -2.63
N VAL A 9 -16.53 4.76 -2.02
CA VAL A 9 -15.72 3.78 -2.75
C VAL A 9 -16.55 2.71 -3.45
N LEU A 10 -17.64 2.24 -2.84
CA LEU A 10 -18.51 1.22 -3.43
C LEU A 10 -19.24 1.68 -4.68
N GLU A 11 -19.58 2.96 -4.77
CA GLU A 11 -20.19 3.54 -5.96
C GLU A 11 -19.24 3.45 -7.16
N GLU A 12 -17.96 3.75 -6.94
CA GLU A 12 -16.94 3.64 -8.00
C GLU A 12 -16.65 2.20 -8.39
N ILE A 13 -16.56 1.30 -7.39
CA ILE A 13 -16.41 -0.15 -7.66
C ILE A 13 -17.60 -0.68 -8.46
N GLY A 14 -18.83 -0.26 -8.13
CA GLY A 14 -20.03 -0.63 -8.91
C GLY A 14 -19.92 -0.21 -10.37
N ARG A 15 -19.52 1.03 -10.65
CA ARG A 15 -19.29 1.51 -12.03
C ARG A 15 -18.19 0.70 -12.75
N ALA A 16 -17.10 0.35 -12.04
CA ALA A 16 -16.04 -0.46 -12.61
C ALA A 16 -16.55 -1.88 -12.99
N VAL A 17 -17.34 -2.50 -12.14
CA VAL A 17 -17.96 -3.81 -12.38
C VAL A 17 -18.91 -3.76 -13.58
N GLU A 18 -19.75 -2.73 -13.70
CA GLU A 18 -20.70 -2.53 -14.81
C GLU A 18 -20.00 -2.47 -16.17
N VAL A 19 -18.82 -1.87 -16.26
CA VAL A 19 -18.02 -1.83 -17.50
C VAL A 19 -17.08 -3.02 -17.68
N GLY A 20 -17.19 -4.03 -16.82
CA GLY A 20 -16.45 -5.29 -16.93
C GLY A 20 -15.03 -5.31 -16.35
N ILE A 21 -14.64 -4.30 -15.58
CA ILE A 21 -13.37 -4.31 -14.83
C ILE A 21 -13.47 -5.36 -13.73
N LYS A 22 -12.43 -6.17 -13.57
CA LYS A 22 -12.42 -7.33 -12.66
C LYS A 22 -11.65 -7.10 -11.36
N GLY A 23 -10.94 -6.01 -11.24
CA GLY A 23 -10.15 -5.70 -10.03
C GLY A 23 -9.52 -4.31 -10.09
N ILE A 24 -8.97 -3.92 -8.95
CA ILE A 24 -8.30 -2.63 -8.76
C ILE A 24 -6.96 -2.78 -8.06
N LEU A 25 -6.13 -1.77 -8.22
CA LEU A 25 -4.99 -1.50 -7.34
C LEU A 25 -5.39 -0.40 -6.36
N LEU A 26 -5.37 -0.73 -5.06
CA LEU A 26 -5.84 0.13 -3.98
C LEU A 26 -4.67 0.78 -3.25
N PHE A 27 -4.70 2.11 -3.15
CA PHE A 27 -3.77 2.92 -2.36
C PHE A 27 -4.49 3.55 -1.18
N GLY A 28 -3.83 3.71 -0.05
CA GLY A 28 -4.41 4.32 1.13
C GLY A 28 -3.89 5.73 1.39
N ILE A 29 -4.78 6.63 1.76
CA ILE A 29 -4.41 7.97 2.23
C ILE A 29 -4.98 8.12 3.64
N PRO A 30 -4.15 8.03 4.69
CA PRO A 30 -4.62 8.11 6.07
C PRO A 30 -4.98 9.55 6.44
N VAL A 31 -5.83 9.69 7.46
CA VAL A 31 -6.16 10.99 8.05
C VAL A 31 -4.97 11.56 8.83
N HIS A 32 -4.22 10.68 9.50
CA HIS A 32 -3.05 11.05 10.28
C HIS A 32 -1.82 10.33 9.75
N LYS A 33 -0.72 11.08 9.65
CA LYS A 33 0.58 10.57 9.27
C LYS A 33 1.54 10.74 10.43
N ASP A 34 2.40 9.75 10.65
CA ASP A 34 3.46 9.81 11.65
C ASP A 34 4.83 9.41 11.08
N GLU A 35 5.86 9.43 11.89
CA GLU A 35 7.23 9.15 11.44
C GLU A 35 7.45 7.68 11.02
N VAL A 36 6.59 6.78 11.50
CA VAL A 36 6.71 5.33 11.26
C VAL A 36 5.61 4.77 10.34
N GLY A 37 4.69 5.62 9.87
CA GLY A 37 3.59 5.21 8.99
C GLY A 37 2.65 4.20 9.65
N SER A 38 2.34 4.39 10.94
CA SER A 38 1.66 3.37 11.76
C SER A 38 0.30 2.93 11.21
N GLU A 39 -0.45 3.81 10.55
CA GLU A 39 -1.75 3.47 9.98
C GLU A 39 -1.65 2.49 8.80
N ALA A 40 -0.47 2.35 8.16
CA ALA A 40 -0.27 1.37 7.09
C ALA A 40 -0.49 -0.07 7.55
N TYR A 41 -0.13 -0.39 8.78
CA TYR A 41 -0.23 -1.74 9.36
C TYR A 41 -1.28 -1.86 10.47
N ASP A 42 -2.15 -0.86 10.61
CA ASP A 42 -3.31 -0.95 11.49
C ASP A 42 -4.43 -1.75 10.81
N GLU A 43 -4.88 -2.82 11.46
CA GLU A 43 -6.02 -3.62 10.98
C GLU A 43 -7.34 -2.81 10.88
N LYS A 44 -7.41 -1.67 11.54
CA LYS A 44 -8.51 -0.70 11.47
C LYS A 44 -8.23 0.48 10.53
N GLY A 45 -7.05 0.51 9.93
CA GLY A 45 -6.62 1.53 8.97
C GLY A 45 -7.53 1.59 7.74
N VAL A 46 -7.43 2.70 7.01
CA VAL A 46 -8.32 3.01 5.88
C VAL A 46 -8.33 1.92 4.81
N VAL A 47 -7.17 1.34 4.47
CA VAL A 47 -7.07 0.28 3.44
C VAL A 47 -7.74 -1.00 3.91
N CYS A 48 -7.47 -1.47 5.14
CA CYS A 48 -8.11 -2.67 5.67
C CYS A 48 -9.64 -2.55 5.73
N ARG A 49 -10.14 -1.36 6.06
CA ARG A 49 -11.59 -1.08 6.06
C ARG A 49 -12.16 -1.06 4.64
N ALA A 50 -11.47 -0.44 3.69
CA ALA A 50 -11.89 -0.42 2.29
C ALA A 50 -11.94 -1.83 1.70
N ILE A 51 -10.90 -2.64 1.95
CA ILE A 51 -10.83 -4.04 1.48
C ILE A 51 -12.05 -4.83 1.98
N ARG A 52 -12.31 -4.80 3.29
CA ARG A 52 -13.49 -5.51 3.86
C ARG A 52 -14.79 -5.04 3.24
N LEU A 53 -14.98 -3.72 3.16
CA LEU A 53 -16.20 -3.13 2.59
C LEU A 53 -16.43 -3.56 1.14
N ILE A 54 -15.36 -3.55 0.33
CA ILE A 54 -15.45 -3.97 -1.09
C ILE A 54 -15.69 -5.48 -1.18
N LYS A 55 -15.00 -6.30 -0.40
CA LYS A 55 -15.17 -7.76 -0.41
C LYS A 55 -16.55 -8.20 0.08
N ASP A 56 -17.13 -7.50 1.04
CA ASP A 56 -18.50 -7.76 1.51
C ASP A 56 -19.53 -7.51 0.40
N ALA A 57 -19.35 -6.44 -0.39
CA ALA A 57 -20.28 -6.07 -1.46
C ALA A 57 -20.00 -6.79 -2.79
N TYR A 58 -18.75 -7.06 -3.10
CA TYR A 58 -18.27 -7.65 -4.36
C TYR A 58 -17.21 -8.73 -4.08
N PRO A 59 -17.59 -9.93 -3.59
CA PRO A 59 -16.64 -10.99 -3.16
C PRO A 59 -15.66 -11.42 -4.25
N GLU A 60 -16.10 -11.46 -5.52
CA GLU A 60 -15.30 -11.89 -6.67
C GLU A 60 -14.41 -10.77 -7.27
N PHE A 61 -14.54 -9.53 -6.78
CA PHE A 61 -13.76 -8.42 -7.31
C PHE A 61 -12.33 -8.47 -6.77
N VAL A 62 -11.34 -8.52 -7.66
CA VAL A 62 -9.93 -8.68 -7.27
C VAL A 62 -9.39 -7.39 -6.67
N ILE A 63 -8.86 -7.47 -5.47
CA ILE A 63 -8.21 -6.34 -4.80
C ILE A 63 -6.70 -6.61 -4.72
N MET A 64 -5.93 -5.82 -5.44
CA MET A 64 -4.50 -5.68 -5.27
C MET A 64 -4.23 -4.51 -4.32
N ALA A 65 -3.55 -4.74 -3.22
CA ALA A 65 -3.22 -3.70 -2.24
C ALA A 65 -1.77 -3.25 -2.40
N ASP A 66 -1.57 -1.96 -2.65
CA ASP A 66 -0.24 -1.35 -2.65
C ASP A 66 0.38 -1.39 -1.26
N VAL A 67 1.67 -1.70 -1.17
CA VAL A 67 2.42 -1.69 0.08
C VAL A 67 3.60 -0.76 -0.04
N CYS A 68 3.45 0.39 0.59
CA CYS A 68 4.50 1.40 0.75
C CYS A 68 4.19 2.21 2.02
N LEU A 69 5.19 2.88 2.58
CA LEU A 69 4.97 3.77 3.73
C LEU A 69 4.84 5.25 3.34
N CYS A 70 5.14 5.64 2.09
CA CYS A 70 5.21 7.06 1.72
C CYS A 70 3.86 7.80 1.83
N GLU A 71 2.74 7.10 1.70
CA GLU A 71 1.40 7.66 1.91
C GLU A 71 1.11 7.89 3.40
N TYR A 72 1.79 7.17 4.28
CA TYR A 72 1.51 7.10 5.73
C TYR A 72 2.53 7.83 6.58
N THR A 73 3.76 8.02 6.07
CA THR A 73 4.81 8.75 6.80
C THR A 73 4.65 10.26 6.68
N SER A 74 4.89 10.97 7.77
CA SER A 74 4.85 12.44 7.82
C SER A 74 5.90 13.11 6.92
N HIS A 75 7.00 12.41 6.66
CA HIS A 75 8.10 12.87 5.80
C HIS A 75 7.99 12.41 4.34
N GLY A 76 7.02 11.56 3.99
CA GLY A 76 6.76 11.11 2.61
C GLY A 76 7.79 10.14 2.02
N HIS A 77 8.77 9.64 2.77
CA HIS A 77 9.67 8.58 2.33
C HIS A 77 9.05 7.20 2.52
N CYS A 78 9.51 6.23 1.69
CA CYS A 78 8.97 4.87 1.65
C CYS A 78 9.45 3.98 2.81
N GLY A 79 10.33 4.47 3.67
CA GLY A 79 10.87 3.73 4.82
C GLY A 79 11.11 4.63 6.02
N LEU A 80 11.52 4.02 7.12
CA LEU A 80 11.92 4.72 8.33
C LEU A 80 13.12 5.62 8.07
N VAL A 81 13.16 6.77 8.73
CA VAL A 81 14.24 7.77 8.57
C VAL A 81 14.95 7.97 9.91
N LYS A 82 16.29 7.96 9.88
CA LYS A 82 17.13 8.40 10.98
C LYS A 82 18.29 9.20 10.44
N ASP A 83 18.52 10.38 10.99
CA ASP A 83 19.61 11.29 10.59
C ASP A 83 19.66 11.56 9.07
N GLY A 84 18.47 11.65 8.42
CA GLY A 84 18.35 11.85 6.98
C GLY A 84 18.63 10.62 6.12
N ILE A 85 18.82 9.44 6.73
CA ILE A 85 19.10 8.17 6.06
C ILE A 85 17.88 7.27 6.15
N ILE A 86 17.54 6.59 5.04
CA ILE A 86 16.48 5.58 5.01
C ILE A 86 17.01 4.28 5.59
N LEU A 87 16.32 3.76 6.59
CA LEU A 87 16.66 2.52 7.28
C LEU A 87 15.99 1.33 6.60
N ASN A 88 16.69 0.69 5.66
CA ASN A 88 16.14 -0.41 4.88
C ASN A 88 15.66 -1.56 5.77
N ASP A 89 16.54 -2.12 6.57
CA ASP A 89 16.28 -3.36 7.32
C ASP A 89 15.21 -3.16 8.41
N GLU A 90 15.19 -1.99 9.05
CA GLU A 90 14.19 -1.63 10.05
C GLU A 90 12.82 -1.37 9.43
N THR A 91 12.76 -1.04 8.14
CA THR A 91 11.50 -0.84 7.41
C THR A 91 10.85 -2.16 7.03
N LEU A 92 11.62 -3.21 6.72
CA LEU A 92 11.09 -4.50 6.26
C LEU A 92 10.00 -5.09 7.16
N PRO A 93 10.14 -5.10 8.51
CA PRO A 93 9.09 -5.62 9.38
C PRO A 93 7.77 -4.85 9.30
N LEU A 94 7.81 -3.55 8.99
CA LEU A 94 6.60 -2.73 8.87
C LEU A 94 5.86 -3.01 7.57
N LEU A 95 6.60 -3.17 6.46
CA LEU A 95 6.04 -3.60 5.18
C LEU A 95 5.42 -5.01 5.28
N ALA A 96 6.09 -5.91 5.98
CA ALA A 96 5.58 -7.25 6.25
C ALA A 96 4.28 -7.22 7.07
N LYS A 97 4.22 -6.40 8.14
CA LYS A 97 3.00 -6.21 8.94
C LYS A 97 1.84 -5.65 8.12
N ALA A 98 2.08 -4.62 7.30
CA ALA A 98 1.07 -4.04 6.42
C ALA A 98 0.52 -5.09 5.45
N SER A 99 1.41 -5.87 4.84
CA SER A 99 1.04 -6.95 3.91
C SER A 99 0.14 -8.01 4.56
N VAL A 100 0.48 -8.44 5.77
CA VAL A 100 -0.34 -9.40 6.53
C VAL A 100 -1.69 -8.79 6.92
N ALA A 101 -1.72 -7.52 7.33
CA ALA A 101 -2.97 -6.84 7.68
C ALA A 101 -3.91 -6.74 6.47
N TYR A 102 -3.39 -6.37 5.31
CA TYR A 102 -4.18 -6.27 4.06
C TYR A 102 -4.69 -7.65 3.59
N ALA A 103 -3.83 -8.67 3.61
CA ALA A 103 -4.23 -10.02 3.24
C ALA A 103 -5.29 -10.59 4.18
N LYS A 104 -5.18 -10.38 5.51
CA LYS A 104 -6.21 -10.75 6.49
C LYS A 104 -7.51 -9.97 6.31
N ALA A 105 -7.45 -8.74 5.81
CA ALA A 105 -8.64 -7.96 5.49
C ALA A 105 -9.37 -8.46 4.24
N GLY A 106 -8.71 -9.28 3.40
CA GLY A 106 -9.29 -9.89 2.20
C GLY A 106 -8.65 -9.43 0.89
N ALA A 107 -7.49 -8.77 0.91
CA ALA A 107 -6.74 -8.49 -0.32
C ALA A 107 -6.33 -9.80 -1.01
N ASP A 108 -6.53 -9.86 -2.32
CA ASP A 108 -6.19 -11.04 -3.14
C ASP A 108 -4.72 -11.05 -3.54
N ILE A 109 -4.10 -9.88 -3.67
CA ILE A 109 -2.72 -9.69 -4.12
C ILE A 109 -2.05 -8.59 -3.30
N ILE A 110 -0.81 -8.83 -2.89
CA ILE A 110 0.03 -7.83 -2.22
C ILE A 110 1.02 -7.24 -3.22
N ALA A 111 1.07 -5.91 -3.36
CA ALA A 111 1.84 -5.22 -4.39
C ALA A 111 2.86 -4.22 -3.80
N PRO A 112 4.04 -4.68 -3.33
CA PRO A 112 5.03 -3.79 -2.75
C PRO A 112 5.66 -2.87 -3.79
N SER A 113 5.55 -1.56 -3.54
CA SER A 113 6.06 -0.48 -4.40
C SER A 113 7.17 0.37 -3.75
N ASP A 114 7.59 0.00 -2.56
CA ASP A 114 8.46 0.78 -1.67
C ASP A 114 9.94 0.83 -2.06
N MET A 115 10.44 -0.13 -2.82
CA MET A 115 11.83 -0.29 -3.27
C MET A 115 12.86 -0.66 -2.20
N MET A 116 12.45 -1.11 -0.99
CA MET A 116 13.39 -1.63 0.00
C MET A 116 14.01 -2.98 -0.48
N ASP A 117 15.30 -3.15 -0.25
CA ASP A 117 15.98 -4.41 -0.54
C ASP A 117 15.43 -5.55 0.32
N LYS A 118 15.26 -6.74 -0.26
CA LYS A 118 14.72 -7.94 0.39
C LYS A 118 13.26 -7.86 0.86
N ARG A 119 12.51 -6.81 0.49
CA ARG A 119 11.10 -6.67 0.90
C ARG A 119 10.22 -7.86 0.48
N VAL A 120 10.46 -8.44 -0.70
CA VAL A 120 9.68 -9.59 -1.18
C VAL A 120 9.87 -10.81 -0.27
N GLU A 121 11.12 -11.07 0.13
CA GLU A 121 11.44 -12.15 1.08
C GLU A 121 10.77 -11.91 2.44
N ALA A 122 10.91 -10.70 2.98
CA ALA A 122 10.31 -10.34 4.27
C ALA A 122 8.78 -10.46 4.25
N ILE A 123 8.12 -9.98 3.20
CA ILE A 123 6.66 -10.09 3.02
C ILE A 123 6.25 -11.56 2.85
N ARG A 124 6.96 -12.33 2.01
CA ARG A 124 6.63 -13.74 1.78
C ARG A 124 6.70 -14.55 3.07
N ASN A 125 7.79 -14.40 3.83
CA ASN A 125 7.95 -15.09 5.11
C ASN A 125 6.82 -14.74 6.08
N ALA A 126 6.48 -13.46 6.23
CA ALA A 126 5.42 -13.04 7.15
C ALA A 126 4.02 -13.54 6.72
N LEU A 127 3.72 -13.58 5.42
CA LEU A 127 2.47 -14.14 4.91
C LEU A 127 2.42 -15.65 5.17
N ASP A 128 3.51 -16.38 4.97
CA ASP A 128 3.58 -17.83 5.20
C ASP A 128 3.44 -18.16 6.70
N GLU A 129 4.11 -17.42 7.58
CA GLU A 129 3.97 -17.54 9.03
C GLU A 129 2.54 -17.27 9.51
N ALA A 130 1.83 -16.37 8.84
CA ALA A 130 0.43 -16.06 9.12
C ALA A 130 -0.56 -17.08 8.50
N GLY A 131 -0.09 -18.13 7.81
CA GLY A 131 -0.91 -19.11 7.13
C GLY A 131 -1.51 -18.64 5.79
N LEU A 132 -1.03 -17.52 5.26
CA LEU A 132 -1.51 -16.87 4.03
C LEU A 132 -0.65 -17.26 2.81
N VAL A 133 -0.30 -18.54 2.72
CA VAL A 133 0.66 -19.11 1.74
C VAL A 133 0.23 -18.92 0.28
N ASN A 134 -1.07 -18.79 0.03
CA ASN A 134 -1.62 -18.66 -1.32
C ASN A 134 -1.76 -17.21 -1.81
N ILE A 135 -1.46 -16.22 -0.97
CA ILE A 135 -1.51 -14.79 -1.38
C ILE A 135 -0.30 -14.48 -2.28
N PRO A 136 -0.50 -14.15 -3.56
CA PRO A 136 0.59 -13.77 -4.45
C PRO A 136 1.14 -12.38 -4.11
N ILE A 137 2.43 -12.19 -4.46
CA ILE A 137 3.11 -10.90 -4.36
C ILE A 137 3.40 -10.39 -5.77
N CYS A 138 2.81 -9.24 -6.11
CA CYS A 138 3.07 -8.52 -7.36
C CYS A 138 4.06 -7.38 -7.10
N SER A 139 5.37 -7.72 -7.06
CA SER A 139 6.42 -6.74 -6.78
C SER A 139 6.66 -5.80 -7.97
N TYR A 140 6.81 -4.51 -7.69
CA TYR A 140 7.32 -3.54 -8.65
C TYR A 140 8.81 -3.79 -8.88
N SER A 141 9.14 -4.59 -9.89
CA SER A 141 10.53 -5.03 -10.16
C SER A 141 11.37 -3.97 -10.87
N ALA A 142 10.74 -3.11 -11.68
CA ALA A 142 11.38 -1.98 -12.35
C ALA A 142 10.50 -0.73 -12.21
N LYS A 143 11.07 0.32 -11.63
CA LYS A 143 10.36 1.57 -11.33
C LYS A 143 11.18 2.75 -11.85
N PHE A 144 10.82 3.25 -13.03
CA PHE A 144 11.53 4.35 -13.66
C PHE A 144 11.05 5.70 -13.14
N ALA A 145 11.97 6.62 -12.88
CA ALA A 145 11.64 8.01 -12.63
C ALA A 145 10.96 8.63 -13.87
N SER A 146 9.78 9.22 -13.70
CA SER A 146 9.05 9.85 -14.79
C SER A 146 8.16 11.00 -14.30
N GLY A 147 7.71 11.86 -15.23
CA GLY A 147 6.76 12.93 -14.96
C GLY A 147 5.38 12.45 -14.49
N TYR A 148 5.03 11.20 -14.73
CA TYR A 148 3.76 10.61 -14.28
C TYR A 148 3.64 10.51 -12.75
N TYR A 149 4.74 10.54 -12.01
CA TYR A 149 4.70 10.53 -10.54
C TYR A 149 4.23 11.84 -9.92
N GLY A 150 4.32 12.97 -10.62
CA GLY A 150 3.86 14.27 -10.12
C GLY A 150 2.40 14.22 -9.67
N PRO A 151 1.44 13.94 -10.57
CA PRO A 151 0.02 13.88 -10.21
C PRO A 151 -0.32 12.83 -9.15
N PHE A 152 0.41 11.71 -9.14
CA PHE A 152 0.22 10.68 -8.11
C PHE A 152 0.67 11.17 -6.72
N ARG A 153 1.85 11.79 -6.63
CA ARG A 153 2.37 12.34 -5.37
C ARG A 153 1.47 13.42 -4.79
N ASP A 154 0.93 14.27 -5.65
CA ASP A 154 -0.05 15.29 -5.25
C ASP A 154 -1.31 14.64 -4.70
N ALA A 155 -1.87 13.63 -5.39
CA ALA A 155 -3.06 12.92 -4.96
C ALA A 155 -2.86 12.13 -3.65
N ALA A 156 -1.72 11.48 -3.47
CA ALA A 156 -1.40 10.68 -2.29
C ALA A 156 -0.80 11.50 -1.13
N HIS A 157 -0.54 12.80 -1.35
CA HIS A 157 0.21 13.65 -0.39
C HIS A 157 1.51 12.97 0.07
N SER A 158 2.24 12.34 -0.89
CA SER A 158 3.42 11.50 -0.63
C SER A 158 4.71 12.05 -1.19
N ALA A 159 4.78 13.37 -1.48
CA ALA A 159 6.02 14.01 -1.86
C ALA A 159 7.02 13.98 -0.70
N PRO A 160 8.31 13.64 -0.95
CA PRO A 160 9.34 13.69 0.09
C PRO A 160 9.43 15.09 0.71
N GLY A 161 9.41 15.17 2.03
CA GLY A 161 9.54 16.43 2.77
C GLY A 161 10.99 16.98 2.79
N PHE A 162 11.97 16.14 2.45
CA PHE A 162 13.38 16.48 2.32
C PHE A 162 14.06 15.53 1.32
N GLY A 163 15.21 15.92 0.77
CA GLY A 163 15.99 15.08 -0.15
C GLY A 163 15.23 14.61 -1.38
N ASP A 164 15.59 13.44 -1.85
CA ASP A 164 14.94 12.76 -2.98
C ASP A 164 14.93 11.23 -2.76
N ARG A 165 14.45 10.45 -3.74
CA ARG A 165 14.37 8.99 -3.67
C ARG A 165 15.46 8.28 -4.50
N LYS A 166 16.66 8.86 -4.60
CA LYS A 166 17.76 8.26 -5.38
C LYS A 166 18.58 7.24 -4.60
N THR A 167 18.37 7.12 -3.30
CA THR A 167 19.13 6.24 -2.41
C THR A 167 18.45 4.90 -2.14
N TYR A 168 17.24 4.70 -2.70
CA TYR A 168 16.46 3.47 -2.55
C TYR A 168 15.46 3.31 -3.68
#